data_8c61d6326ef7c705093ad63f9716c00c
#
_entry.id   8c61d6326ef7c705093ad63f9716c00c
#
_cell.length_a   1.000
_cell.length_b   1.000
_cell.length_c   1.000
_cell.angle_alpha   90.00
_cell.angle_beta   90.00
_cell.angle_gamma   90.00
#
_symmetry.space_group_name_H-M   'P 1'
#
loop_
_entity.id
_entity.type
_entity.pdbx_description
1 polymer ?
#
loop_
_entity_poly.entity_id
_entity_poly.type
_entity_poly.pdbx_seq_one_letter_code
_entity_poly.pdbx_strand_id
1 'polypeptide(L)'
;MISGAAYLVKALQEEQVEVLFNYPGAATIDIMDELYKQDKVKVILPRHEQALAHAADGYARSTGKVGVCMVTSGPGATNLVTGIATAYSDSVPLVCITGQVDLGLMGNDAFQEVDTVGIVRNVCKYAVTVRDRKELGRILKEAFYIARTGRPGPVLVDIPKNIQKAMGSDEYPTEVNIRGYKPNTTVHVGQVKKACSIISKAKRPLFLLGGGVSISGANDLMMQLVEKTGIPVVTTLMGKGAIDSRHPLYLGNIGIHGGYAPNVALTDCDVMISIGTRFNDRITGKLSTFAQNCKIIHIDVDAASISKNIKVDIPIVADAKLAIEKLLEYIEAHDLGEWPEQLQQLKAERPVTQADEVGLTPQTVIDYINNHYARPIVATDVGQNQLWTTQFLELKGQHQMLTSGGLGTMGYGFPAALGAQIGNPDKRVFAICGDGGVQMNIQEFATAMHYRLPVTLIILNNGFLGNVRQWQQLFYDKRYACTNLLMDESSIVTREMIDNDEFEYVPDFVKLAEAYGAKAMRITKVEDIEKGFQLADTFKNGPTLLEFIIPTELNVLPMVPAGKSLSEMLLKDKK
;
A
#
# COMPACT_ATOMS: atom_id res chain seq x y z
N MET A 1 29.12 6.00 29.58
CA MET A 1 28.98 6.99 28.48
C MET A 1 29.29 6.30 27.15
N ILE A 2 28.48 6.48 26.13
CA ILE A 2 28.64 5.91 24.79
C ILE A 2 28.50 6.99 23.72
N SER A 3 29.02 6.74 22.51
CA SER A 3 28.86 7.66 21.37
C SER A 3 27.41 7.77 20.95
N GLY A 4 27.05 8.82 20.20
CA GLY A 4 25.70 8.95 19.62
C GLY A 4 25.39 7.82 18.65
N ALA A 5 26.36 7.34 17.90
CA ALA A 5 26.24 6.19 17.01
C ALA A 5 25.89 4.90 17.77
N ALA A 6 26.67 4.56 18.81
CA ALA A 6 26.38 3.41 19.68
C ALA A 6 25.01 3.55 20.38
N TYR A 7 24.65 4.77 20.75
CA TYR A 7 23.36 5.05 21.36
C TYR A 7 22.18 4.82 20.39
N LEU A 8 22.32 5.23 19.13
CA LEU A 8 21.32 4.95 18.13
C LEU A 8 21.09 3.44 17.97
N VAL A 9 22.16 2.65 17.88
CA VAL A 9 22.05 1.19 17.77
C VAL A 9 21.34 0.60 19.00
N LYS A 10 21.68 1.08 20.20
CA LYS A 10 20.95 0.71 21.43
C LYS A 10 19.49 1.10 21.35
N ALA A 11 19.15 2.31 20.91
CA ALA A 11 17.78 2.77 20.77
C ALA A 11 16.96 1.89 19.80
N LEU A 12 17.55 1.46 18.67
CA LEU A 12 16.90 0.53 17.74
C LEU A 12 16.58 -0.81 18.42
N GLN A 13 17.50 -1.32 19.25
CA GLN A 13 17.28 -2.56 20.01
C GLN A 13 16.18 -2.40 21.09
N GLU A 14 16.15 -1.28 21.82
CA GLU A 14 15.11 -0.97 22.81
C GLU A 14 13.73 -0.78 22.17
N GLU A 15 13.64 -0.27 20.94
CA GLU A 15 12.40 -0.18 20.16
C GLU A 15 12.07 -1.47 19.40
N GLN A 16 12.82 -2.57 19.67
CA GLN A 16 12.60 -3.90 19.10
C GLN A 16 12.66 -3.93 17.56
N VAL A 17 13.56 -3.13 16.99
CA VAL A 17 13.82 -3.12 15.56
C VAL A 17 14.60 -4.39 15.19
N GLU A 18 14.00 -5.25 14.39
CA GLU A 18 14.64 -6.48 13.90
C GLU A 18 15.38 -6.27 12.57
N VAL A 19 14.87 -5.35 11.74
CA VAL A 19 15.39 -5.09 10.39
C VAL A 19 15.57 -3.60 10.17
N LEU A 20 16.75 -3.22 9.72
CA LEU A 20 17.10 -1.87 9.25
C LEU A 20 17.43 -1.94 7.76
N PHE A 21 16.66 -1.24 6.93
CA PHE A 21 17.00 -1.03 5.53
C PHE A 21 17.97 0.15 5.44
N ASN A 22 19.17 -0.08 4.90
CA ASN A 22 20.20 0.95 4.94
C ASN A 22 20.97 1.07 3.63
N TYR A 23 21.25 2.31 3.22
CA TYR A 23 22.21 2.61 2.17
C TYR A 23 23.31 3.52 2.75
N PRO A 24 24.57 3.03 2.86
CA PRO A 24 25.63 3.70 3.59
C PRO A 24 26.20 4.90 2.81
N GLY A 25 26.81 5.81 3.55
CA GLY A 25 27.63 6.90 3.03
C GLY A 25 28.44 7.56 4.13
N ALA A 26 29.26 8.55 3.77
CA ALA A 26 30.21 9.18 4.70
C ALA A 26 29.55 9.76 5.96
N ALA A 27 28.31 10.27 5.84
CA ALA A 27 27.60 10.86 6.97
C ALA A 27 26.98 9.83 7.94
N THR A 28 27.01 8.52 7.64
CA THR A 28 26.48 7.45 8.50
C THR A 28 27.51 6.40 8.89
N ILE A 29 28.79 6.58 8.52
CA ILE A 29 29.81 5.56 8.70
C ILE A 29 30.04 5.20 10.16
N ASP A 30 29.96 6.16 11.09
CA ASP A 30 30.11 5.92 12.51
C ASP A 30 28.98 5.01 13.06
N ILE A 31 27.77 5.16 12.54
CA ILE A 31 26.64 4.30 12.89
C ILE A 31 26.83 2.91 12.29
N MET A 32 27.34 2.81 11.06
CA MET A 32 27.59 1.52 10.41
C MET A 32 28.65 0.70 11.16
N ASP A 33 29.68 1.35 11.69
CA ASP A 33 30.68 0.69 12.51
C ASP A 33 30.08 0.09 13.80
N GLU A 34 29.15 0.81 14.44
CA GLU A 34 28.46 0.30 15.63
C GLU A 34 27.44 -0.83 15.27
N LEU A 35 26.75 -0.73 14.13
CA LEU A 35 25.87 -1.79 13.64
C LEU A 35 26.64 -3.08 13.32
N TYR A 36 27.88 -3.00 12.88
CA TYR A 36 28.72 -4.16 12.60
C TYR A 36 29.09 -4.95 13.87
N LYS A 37 29.09 -4.32 15.04
CA LYS A 37 29.49 -4.91 16.34
C LYS A 37 28.35 -5.71 17.01
N GLN A 38 27.17 -5.82 16.39
CA GLN A 38 26.00 -6.47 16.97
C GLN A 38 25.26 -7.34 15.93
N ASP A 39 24.40 -8.26 16.41
CA ASP A 39 23.66 -9.25 15.61
C ASP A 39 22.13 -9.19 15.78
N LYS A 40 21.61 -8.30 16.66
CA LYS A 40 20.18 -8.20 16.96
C LYS A 40 19.38 -7.48 15.88
N VAL A 41 19.98 -6.46 15.24
CA VAL A 41 19.37 -5.70 14.16
C VAL A 41 19.98 -6.16 12.84
N LYS A 42 19.19 -6.84 12.03
CA LYS A 42 19.61 -7.26 10.68
C LYS A 42 19.63 -6.07 9.73
N VAL A 43 20.78 -5.80 9.11
CA VAL A 43 20.93 -4.71 8.14
C VAL A 43 20.74 -5.25 6.73
N ILE A 44 19.85 -4.62 5.96
CA ILE A 44 19.57 -4.95 4.56
C ILE A 44 20.03 -3.79 3.68
N LEU A 45 20.79 -4.10 2.63
CA LEU A 45 21.31 -3.13 1.66
C LEU A 45 20.55 -3.24 0.32
N PRO A 46 19.50 -2.46 0.07
CA PRO A 46 18.92 -2.27 -1.27
C PRO A 46 19.88 -1.53 -2.22
N ARG A 47 19.50 -1.34 -3.47
CA ARG A 47 20.37 -0.71 -4.47
C ARG A 47 20.02 0.75 -4.78
N HIS A 48 18.92 1.23 -4.20
CA HIS A 48 18.49 2.62 -4.31
C HIS A 48 17.69 3.03 -3.07
N GLU A 49 17.80 4.28 -2.62
CA GLU A 49 17.19 4.75 -1.39
C GLU A 49 15.64 4.84 -1.50
N GLN A 50 15.11 5.12 -2.68
CA GLN A 50 13.66 5.03 -2.91
C GLN A 50 13.15 3.60 -2.71
N ALA A 51 13.83 2.62 -3.31
CA ALA A 51 13.51 1.20 -3.13
C ALA A 51 13.65 0.76 -1.68
N LEU A 52 14.67 1.28 -0.99
CA LEU A 52 14.91 1.07 0.44
C LEU A 52 13.70 1.51 1.28
N ALA A 53 13.15 2.71 1.02
CA ALA A 53 11.97 3.20 1.72
C ALA A 53 10.72 2.37 1.40
N HIS A 54 10.54 1.93 0.14
CA HIS A 54 9.44 1.03 -0.24
C HIS A 54 9.57 -0.36 0.38
N ALA A 55 10.79 -0.88 0.53
CA ALA A 55 11.01 -2.14 1.24
C ALA A 55 10.67 -2.01 2.74
N ALA A 56 11.06 -0.91 3.39
CA ALA A 56 10.66 -0.62 4.77
C ALA A 56 9.13 -0.48 4.91
N ASP A 57 8.46 0.15 3.93
CA ASP A 57 6.99 0.25 3.85
C ASP A 57 6.34 -1.15 3.72
N GLY A 58 6.81 -1.96 2.79
CA GLY A 58 6.33 -3.34 2.60
C GLY A 58 6.53 -4.22 3.84
N TYR A 59 7.67 -4.07 4.52
CA TYR A 59 7.93 -4.72 5.80
C TYR A 59 6.91 -4.28 6.86
N ALA A 60 6.69 -2.97 7.00
CA ALA A 60 5.75 -2.45 7.99
C ALA A 60 4.31 -2.94 7.77
N ARG A 61 3.80 -2.85 6.53
CA ARG A 61 2.43 -3.29 6.19
C ARG A 61 2.24 -4.78 6.37
N SER A 62 3.23 -5.60 6.03
CA SER A 62 3.10 -7.07 6.08
C SER A 62 3.30 -7.66 7.47
N THR A 63 4.00 -6.94 8.37
CA THR A 63 4.29 -7.41 9.73
C THR A 63 3.49 -6.69 10.81
N GLY A 64 2.95 -5.49 10.53
CA GLY A 64 2.35 -4.62 11.54
C GLY A 64 3.37 -3.88 12.43
N LYS A 65 4.69 -4.01 12.16
CA LYS A 65 5.77 -3.34 12.89
C LYS A 65 6.12 -2.00 12.25
N VAL A 66 6.91 -1.17 12.94
CA VAL A 66 7.48 0.06 12.36
C VAL A 66 8.57 -0.32 11.37
N GLY A 67 8.50 0.17 10.14
CA GLY A 67 9.59 0.07 9.18
C GLY A 67 10.70 1.08 9.50
N VAL A 68 11.95 0.66 9.46
CA VAL A 68 13.08 1.54 9.76
C VAL A 68 14.04 1.58 8.60
N CYS A 69 14.38 2.78 8.15
CA CYS A 69 15.35 2.98 7.08
C CYS A 69 16.38 4.05 7.45
N MET A 70 17.61 3.88 6.95
CA MET A 70 18.70 4.81 7.18
C MET A 70 19.49 5.08 5.90
N VAL A 71 19.83 6.34 5.66
CA VAL A 71 20.59 6.76 4.50
C VAL A 71 21.57 7.88 4.86
N THR A 72 22.55 8.11 3.99
CA THR A 72 23.48 9.24 4.11
C THR A 72 22.81 10.58 3.81
N SER A 73 23.51 11.67 4.03
CA SER A 73 23.10 13.03 3.70
C SER A 73 22.98 13.29 2.18
N GLY A 74 22.51 14.46 1.81
CA GLY A 74 22.45 14.93 0.42
C GLY A 74 21.56 14.02 -0.46
N PRO A 75 22.12 13.42 -1.53
CA PRO A 75 21.34 12.61 -2.47
C PRO A 75 20.70 11.37 -1.80
N GLY A 76 21.33 10.78 -0.78
CA GLY A 76 20.72 9.68 -0.04
C GLY A 76 19.42 10.12 0.64
N ALA A 77 19.41 11.26 1.31
CA ALA A 77 18.24 11.82 1.95
C ALA A 77 17.16 12.26 0.93
N THR A 78 17.53 12.91 -0.17
CA THR A 78 16.56 13.37 -1.17
C THR A 78 15.90 12.21 -1.91
N ASN A 79 16.60 11.09 -2.14
CA ASN A 79 16.03 9.89 -2.75
C ASN A 79 14.97 9.18 -1.88
N LEU A 80 14.92 9.45 -0.57
CA LEU A 80 13.86 8.93 0.31
C LEU A 80 12.50 9.62 0.12
N VAL A 81 12.46 10.84 -0.41
CA VAL A 81 11.28 11.71 -0.38
C VAL A 81 10.04 11.04 -0.95
N THR A 82 10.15 10.40 -2.11
CA THR A 82 9.04 9.66 -2.73
C THR A 82 8.53 8.54 -1.82
N GLY A 83 9.43 7.75 -1.20
CA GLY A 83 9.05 6.68 -0.28
C GLY A 83 8.38 7.21 0.99
N ILE A 84 8.88 8.30 1.56
CA ILE A 84 8.27 8.99 2.71
C ILE A 84 6.86 9.48 2.34
N ALA A 85 6.69 10.13 1.19
CA ALA A 85 5.39 10.62 0.73
C ALA A 85 4.39 9.48 0.48
N THR A 86 4.85 8.33 -0.03
CA THR A 86 4.05 7.12 -0.20
C THR A 86 3.54 6.62 1.15
N ALA A 87 4.42 6.45 2.13
CA ALA A 87 4.07 6.02 3.48
C ALA A 87 3.12 7.00 4.19
N TYR A 88 3.35 8.31 4.03
CA TYR A 88 2.47 9.36 4.59
C TYR A 88 1.06 9.29 4.01
N SER A 89 0.95 9.14 2.70
CA SER A 89 -0.34 9.06 2.00
C SER A 89 -1.16 7.85 2.46
N ASP A 90 -0.51 6.73 2.74
CA ASP A 90 -1.17 5.47 3.10
C ASP A 90 -1.14 5.14 4.60
N SER A 91 -0.65 6.09 5.43
CA SER A 91 -0.62 5.94 6.89
C SER A 91 0.24 4.76 7.36
N VAL A 92 1.43 4.60 6.78
CA VAL A 92 2.38 3.53 7.11
C VAL A 92 3.40 4.04 8.12
N PRO A 93 3.59 3.35 9.26
CA PRO A 93 4.55 3.78 10.27
C PRO A 93 5.99 3.51 9.80
N LEU A 94 6.72 4.58 9.50
CA LEU A 94 8.14 4.51 9.19
C LEU A 94 8.95 5.44 10.12
N VAL A 95 10.16 5.01 10.48
CA VAL A 95 11.19 5.87 11.06
C VAL A 95 12.35 5.94 10.09
N CYS A 96 12.52 7.12 9.47
CA CYS A 96 13.58 7.41 8.53
C CYS A 96 14.71 8.14 9.24
N ILE A 97 15.92 7.60 9.17
CA ILE A 97 17.12 8.17 9.79
C ILE A 97 18.02 8.67 8.67
N THR A 98 18.40 9.93 8.72
CA THR A 98 19.35 10.51 7.77
C THR A 98 20.64 10.93 8.49
N GLY A 99 21.78 10.65 7.87
CA GLY A 99 23.01 11.31 8.26
C GLY A 99 23.00 12.77 7.81
N GLN A 100 23.76 13.62 8.50
CA GLN A 100 23.93 15.02 8.14
C GLN A 100 25.37 15.44 8.35
N VAL A 101 25.79 16.51 7.69
CA VAL A 101 27.08 17.15 7.96
C VAL A 101 27.17 17.65 9.41
N ASP A 102 28.35 17.97 9.89
CA ASP A 102 28.52 18.53 11.24
C ASP A 102 27.66 19.81 11.40
N LEU A 103 27.09 20.00 12.59
CA LEU A 103 26.22 21.16 12.87
C LEU A 103 26.86 22.51 12.52
N GLY A 104 28.19 22.62 12.70
CA GLY A 104 28.93 23.84 12.36
C GLY A 104 29.11 24.08 10.86
N LEU A 105 28.83 23.09 10.03
CA LEU A 105 28.90 23.19 8.55
C LEU A 105 27.54 23.41 7.91
N MET A 106 26.45 23.20 8.64
CA MET A 106 25.11 23.38 8.10
C MET A 106 24.86 24.85 7.71
N GLY A 107 24.33 25.06 6.49
CA GLY A 107 24.12 26.38 5.91
C GLY A 107 25.36 27.01 5.26
N ASN A 108 26.45 26.26 5.09
CA ASN A 108 27.70 26.73 4.51
C ASN A 108 28.06 26.02 3.19
N ASP A 109 27.09 25.56 2.45
CA ASP A 109 27.26 24.83 1.18
C ASP A 109 28.23 23.63 1.30
N ALA A 110 28.18 22.91 2.41
CA ALA A 110 29.04 21.75 2.63
C ALA A 110 28.71 20.61 1.66
N PHE A 111 29.72 19.80 1.32
CA PHE A 111 29.51 18.65 0.43
C PHE A 111 28.42 17.71 0.94
N GLN A 112 27.45 17.39 0.08
CA GLN A 112 26.29 16.57 0.39
C GLN A 112 25.41 17.12 1.53
N GLU A 113 25.39 18.41 1.76
CA GLU A 113 24.43 19.06 2.63
C GLU A 113 23.10 19.28 1.92
N VAL A 114 21.99 19.05 2.64
CA VAL A 114 20.66 19.44 2.21
C VAL A 114 19.76 19.63 3.44
N ASP A 115 18.83 20.58 3.39
CA ASP A 115 17.80 20.73 4.44
C ASP A 115 16.72 19.65 4.28
N THR A 116 17.06 18.42 4.68
CA THR A 116 16.16 17.27 4.60
C THR A 116 14.86 17.51 5.37
N VAL A 117 14.95 18.11 6.55
CA VAL A 117 13.79 18.42 7.41
C VAL A 117 12.83 19.38 6.69
N GLY A 118 13.34 20.41 6.05
CA GLY A 118 12.55 21.36 5.27
C GLY A 118 11.86 20.69 4.08
N ILE A 119 12.56 19.81 3.36
CA ILE A 119 12.03 19.10 2.18
C ILE A 119 10.87 18.17 2.58
N VAL A 120 10.99 17.39 3.65
CA VAL A 120 9.98 16.37 4.00
C VAL A 120 8.86 16.88 4.90
N ARG A 121 8.92 18.10 5.39
CA ARG A 121 7.98 18.65 6.39
C ARG A 121 6.51 18.43 6.06
N ASN A 122 6.15 18.51 4.79
CA ASN A 122 4.76 18.39 4.33
C ASN A 122 4.33 16.95 4.00
N VAL A 123 5.27 16.01 4.02
CA VAL A 123 5.04 14.60 3.66
C VAL A 123 5.43 13.62 4.75
N CYS A 124 5.57 14.11 6.00
CA CYS A 124 5.78 13.27 7.18
C CYS A 124 5.01 13.81 8.38
N LYS A 125 4.87 13.00 9.42
CA LYS A 125 4.20 13.43 10.67
C LYS A 125 5.07 14.33 11.52
N TYR A 126 6.37 14.07 11.52
CA TYR A 126 7.35 14.81 12.29
C TYR A 126 8.72 14.67 11.62
N ALA A 127 9.48 15.75 11.58
CA ALA A 127 10.85 15.76 11.10
C ALA A 127 11.69 16.67 11.98
N VAL A 128 12.87 16.21 12.36
CA VAL A 128 13.77 16.94 13.28
C VAL A 128 15.23 16.65 13.01
N THR A 129 16.07 17.70 13.07
CA THR A 129 17.53 17.56 13.15
C THR A 129 17.96 17.55 14.62
N VAL A 130 18.71 16.54 15.03
CA VAL A 130 19.25 16.44 16.40
C VAL A 130 20.37 17.45 16.59
N ARG A 131 20.20 18.39 17.50
CA ARG A 131 21.18 19.48 17.73
C ARG A 131 22.00 19.30 19.01
N ASP A 132 21.60 18.45 19.92
CA ASP A 132 22.31 18.12 21.16
C ASP A 132 22.29 16.60 21.38
N ARG A 133 23.44 16.03 21.69
CA ARG A 133 23.57 14.60 22.01
C ARG A 133 22.65 14.18 23.17
N LYS A 134 22.40 15.07 24.13
CA LYS A 134 21.49 14.81 25.27
C LYS A 134 20.03 14.58 24.85
N GLU A 135 19.61 15.18 23.74
CA GLU A 135 18.24 15.07 23.22
C GLU A 135 18.03 13.82 22.36
N LEU A 136 19.11 13.15 21.93
CA LEU A 136 19.02 12.05 20.96
C LEU A 136 18.08 10.94 21.43
N GLY A 137 18.15 10.53 22.70
CA GLY A 137 17.30 9.46 23.24
C GLY A 137 15.83 9.84 23.26
N ARG A 138 15.52 11.06 23.73
CA ARG A 138 14.16 11.58 23.75
C ARG A 138 13.58 11.65 22.32
N ILE A 139 14.35 12.21 21.39
CA ILE A 139 13.92 12.37 19.98
C ILE A 139 13.64 11.01 19.33
N LEU A 140 14.52 10.02 19.52
CA LEU A 140 14.32 8.68 18.98
C LEU A 140 13.09 8.01 19.58
N LYS A 141 12.91 8.08 20.90
CA LYS A 141 11.71 7.54 21.57
C LYS A 141 10.43 8.17 21.07
N GLU A 142 10.40 9.49 20.93
CA GLU A 142 9.27 10.25 20.39
C GLU A 142 9.03 9.90 18.92
N ALA A 143 10.08 9.70 18.11
CA ALA A 143 9.95 9.33 16.70
C ALA A 143 9.19 8.01 16.50
N PHE A 144 9.58 6.96 17.22
CA PHE A 144 8.87 5.67 17.18
C PHE A 144 7.44 5.78 17.71
N TYR A 145 7.22 6.53 18.78
CA TYR A 145 5.89 6.76 19.34
C TYR A 145 4.97 7.49 18.33
N ILE A 146 5.45 8.59 17.73
CA ILE A 146 4.68 9.36 16.76
C ILE A 146 4.39 8.53 15.51
N ALA A 147 5.36 7.74 15.02
CA ALA A 147 5.18 6.92 13.82
C ALA A 147 4.01 5.94 13.96
N ARG A 148 3.87 5.28 15.11
CA ARG A 148 2.90 4.18 15.32
C ARG A 148 1.57 4.58 15.98
N THR A 149 1.44 5.80 16.52
CA THR A 149 0.24 6.21 17.29
C THR A 149 -0.63 7.21 16.54
N GLY A 150 -1.90 7.34 16.94
CA GLY A 150 -2.90 8.11 16.22
C GLY A 150 -3.07 7.56 14.79
N ARG A 151 -3.16 8.42 13.78
CA ARG A 151 -2.99 8.00 12.40
C ARG A 151 -1.52 7.69 12.16
N PRO A 152 -1.11 6.43 11.89
CA PRO A 152 0.30 6.11 11.66
C PRO A 152 0.90 6.86 10.48
N GLY A 153 2.22 6.96 10.43
CA GLY A 153 2.89 7.60 9.31
C GLY A 153 4.40 7.78 9.52
N PRO A 154 5.11 8.27 8.52
CA PRO A 154 6.56 8.43 8.55
C PRO A 154 7.00 9.56 9.47
N VAL A 155 8.14 9.35 10.10
CA VAL A 155 8.90 10.33 10.89
C VAL A 155 10.34 10.33 10.40
N LEU A 156 10.97 11.50 10.34
CA LEU A 156 12.38 11.64 9.95
C LEU A 156 13.20 12.20 11.10
N VAL A 157 14.33 11.54 11.40
CA VAL A 157 15.34 11.99 12.36
C VAL A 157 16.65 12.18 11.63
N ASP A 158 17.09 13.43 11.53
CA ASP A 158 18.33 13.83 10.87
C ASP A 158 19.43 13.99 11.91
N ILE A 159 20.53 13.20 11.78
CA ILE A 159 21.56 13.06 12.81
C ILE A 159 22.92 13.56 12.31
N PRO A 160 23.33 14.78 12.69
CA PRO A 160 24.62 15.34 12.32
C PRO A 160 25.81 14.51 12.82
N LYS A 161 26.87 14.50 12.02
CA LYS A 161 28.04 13.63 12.25
C LYS A 161 28.75 13.90 13.60
N ASN A 162 28.83 15.16 14.02
CA ASN A 162 29.36 15.50 15.33
C ASN A 162 28.49 14.97 16.49
N ILE A 163 27.16 14.86 16.31
CA ILE A 163 26.27 14.25 17.29
C ILE A 163 26.48 12.72 17.35
N GLN A 164 26.72 12.07 16.20
CA GLN A 164 27.04 10.63 16.18
C GLN A 164 28.29 10.30 16.96
N LYS A 165 29.30 11.18 16.93
CA LYS A 165 30.59 11.02 17.66
C LYS A 165 30.52 11.44 19.12
N ALA A 166 29.66 12.37 19.48
CA ALA A 166 29.61 12.94 20.82
C ALA A 166 29.28 11.88 21.88
N MET A 167 30.03 11.89 22.97
CA MET A 167 29.85 11.01 24.12
C MET A 167 28.72 11.51 25.02
N GLY A 168 27.90 10.61 25.53
CA GLY A 168 26.79 10.96 26.42
C GLY A 168 26.29 9.79 27.26
N SER A 169 25.20 10.00 28.00
CA SER A 169 24.50 8.94 28.75
C SER A 169 24.09 7.80 27.83
N ASP A 170 24.05 6.60 28.38
CA ASP A 170 23.53 5.38 27.73
C ASP A 170 22.11 5.01 28.20
N GLU A 171 21.51 5.80 29.08
CA GLU A 171 20.12 5.59 29.52
C GLU A 171 19.12 5.90 28.40
N TYR A 172 18.26 4.93 28.08
CA TYR A 172 17.18 5.12 27.11
C TYR A 172 15.87 5.45 27.82
N PRO A 173 15.10 6.47 27.36
CA PRO A 173 13.84 6.86 28.00
C PRO A 173 12.80 5.75 27.95
N THR A 174 12.11 5.52 29.05
CA THR A 174 10.99 4.55 29.14
C THR A 174 9.64 5.18 28.82
N GLU A 175 9.51 6.49 29.03
CA GLU A 175 8.26 7.23 28.87
C GLU A 175 8.35 8.27 27.75
N VAL A 176 7.18 8.59 27.17
CA VAL A 176 7.03 9.65 26.17
C VAL A 176 6.11 10.73 26.72
N ASN A 177 6.58 11.99 26.69
CA ASN A 177 5.77 13.15 27.05
C ASN A 177 5.91 14.25 26.02
N ILE A 178 4.98 14.31 25.05
CA ILE A 178 4.97 15.32 24.00
C ILE A 178 3.81 16.28 24.27
N ARG A 179 4.13 17.55 24.57
CA ARG A 179 3.14 18.57 24.98
C ARG A 179 2.01 18.74 23.96
N GLY A 180 2.28 18.70 22.67
CA GLY A 180 1.33 18.98 21.59
C GLY A 180 0.76 17.74 20.89
N TYR A 181 1.14 16.53 21.30
CA TYR A 181 0.71 15.30 20.64
C TYR A 181 0.09 14.32 21.64
N LYS A 182 -1.23 14.21 21.59
CA LYS A 182 -2.03 13.32 22.45
C LYS A 182 -2.99 12.52 21.57
N PRO A 183 -2.58 11.34 21.09
CA PRO A 183 -3.45 10.44 20.32
C PRO A 183 -4.72 10.12 21.11
N ASN A 184 -5.87 10.10 20.41
CA ASN A 184 -7.13 9.73 21.04
C ASN A 184 -7.14 8.23 21.34
N THR A 185 -7.31 7.88 22.61
CA THR A 185 -7.35 6.47 23.10
C THR A 185 -8.73 6.08 23.61
N THR A 186 -9.74 6.90 23.39
CA THR A 186 -11.11 6.69 23.91
C THR A 186 -12.15 6.85 22.81
N VAL A 187 -13.35 6.32 23.06
CA VAL A 187 -14.51 6.43 22.17
C VAL A 187 -15.61 7.21 22.88
N HIS A 188 -16.22 8.17 22.19
CA HIS A 188 -17.34 8.91 22.72
C HIS A 188 -18.63 8.08 22.66
N VAL A 189 -18.98 7.39 23.75
CA VAL A 189 -20.11 6.45 23.85
C VAL A 189 -21.44 7.08 23.39
N GLY A 190 -21.68 8.38 23.69
CA GLY A 190 -22.88 9.08 23.23
C GLY A 190 -23.03 9.13 21.71
N GLN A 191 -21.93 9.29 20.97
CA GLN A 191 -21.96 9.25 19.51
C GLN A 191 -22.18 7.83 18.98
N VAL A 192 -21.59 6.81 19.62
CA VAL A 192 -21.85 5.40 19.28
C VAL A 192 -23.33 5.06 19.46
N LYS A 193 -23.95 5.43 20.57
CA LYS A 193 -25.39 5.21 20.82
C LYS A 193 -26.27 5.91 19.78
N LYS A 194 -25.92 7.14 19.38
CA LYS A 194 -26.62 7.84 18.29
C LYS A 194 -26.47 7.11 16.98
N ALA A 195 -25.26 6.63 16.65
CA ALA A 195 -25.02 5.83 15.46
C ALA A 195 -25.88 4.56 15.45
N CYS A 196 -25.88 3.77 16.53
CA CYS A 196 -26.71 2.57 16.67
C CYS A 196 -28.20 2.88 16.51
N SER A 197 -28.70 4.00 17.08
CA SER A 197 -30.11 4.42 16.94
C SER A 197 -30.48 4.83 15.50
N ILE A 198 -29.53 5.27 14.67
CA ILE A 198 -29.76 5.55 13.26
C ILE A 198 -29.72 4.24 12.48
N ILE A 199 -28.73 3.39 12.74
CA ILE A 199 -28.57 2.09 12.06
C ILE A 199 -29.81 1.21 12.28
N SER A 200 -30.34 1.13 13.52
CA SER A 200 -31.53 0.30 13.83
C SER A 200 -32.81 0.68 13.09
N LYS A 201 -32.85 1.85 12.46
CA LYS A 201 -33.99 2.36 11.66
C LYS A 201 -33.71 2.32 10.16
N ALA A 202 -32.49 1.99 9.77
CA ALA A 202 -32.09 1.97 8.37
C ALA A 202 -32.75 0.78 7.65
N LYS A 203 -33.20 1.03 6.43
CA LYS A 203 -33.74 -0.01 5.55
C LYS A 203 -32.69 -0.54 4.58
N ARG A 204 -31.72 0.29 4.25
CA ARG A 204 -30.64 -0.01 3.29
C ARG A 204 -29.28 0.43 3.84
N PRO A 205 -28.87 -0.07 5.03
CA PRO A 205 -27.57 0.27 5.57
C PRO A 205 -26.43 -0.38 4.79
N LEU A 206 -25.26 0.26 4.80
CA LEU A 206 -24.06 -0.24 4.12
C LEU A 206 -22.81 0.07 4.96
N PHE A 207 -21.94 -0.93 5.14
CA PHE A 207 -20.59 -0.70 5.64
C PHE A 207 -19.66 -0.32 4.50
N LEU A 208 -18.93 0.80 4.67
CA LEU A 208 -17.82 1.21 3.83
C LEU A 208 -16.52 1.11 4.63
N LEU A 209 -15.67 0.14 4.29
CA LEU A 209 -14.45 -0.13 5.02
C LEU A 209 -13.22 0.41 4.28
N GLY A 210 -12.42 1.19 4.97
CA GLY A 210 -11.12 1.67 4.50
C GLY A 210 -9.95 0.95 5.15
N GLY A 211 -8.72 1.38 4.81
CA GLY A 211 -7.48 0.82 5.33
C GLY A 211 -7.35 0.91 6.86
N GLY A 212 -8.03 1.88 7.50
CA GLY A 212 -8.02 2.06 8.95
C GLY A 212 -8.48 0.84 9.75
N VAL A 213 -9.37 0.00 9.18
CA VAL A 213 -9.81 -1.25 9.84
C VAL A 213 -8.64 -2.21 10.01
N SER A 214 -7.88 -2.46 8.94
CA SER A 214 -6.72 -3.36 8.98
C SER A 214 -5.53 -2.76 9.74
N ILE A 215 -5.30 -1.45 9.63
CA ILE A 215 -4.23 -0.74 10.36
C ILE A 215 -4.45 -0.83 11.88
N SER A 216 -5.69 -0.77 12.36
CA SER A 216 -6.02 -0.91 13.78
C SER A 216 -6.09 -2.36 14.27
N GLY A 217 -5.93 -3.35 13.39
CA GLY A 217 -6.08 -4.77 13.72
C GLY A 217 -7.52 -5.15 14.11
N ALA A 218 -8.51 -4.51 13.51
CA ALA A 218 -9.92 -4.69 13.85
C ALA A 218 -10.67 -5.72 12.97
N ASN A 219 -9.97 -6.45 12.11
CA ASN A 219 -10.58 -7.36 11.13
C ASN A 219 -11.54 -8.37 11.73
N ASP A 220 -11.13 -9.07 12.80
CA ASP A 220 -11.97 -10.10 13.45
C ASP A 220 -13.21 -9.49 14.12
N LEU A 221 -13.05 -8.32 14.74
CA LEU A 221 -14.19 -7.59 15.33
C LEU A 221 -15.13 -7.06 14.25
N MET A 222 -14.59 -6.61 13.13
CA MET A 222 -15.39 -6.16 11.98
C MET A 222 -16.20 -7.33 11.40
N MET A 223 -15.61 -8.51 11.30
CA MET A 223 -16.31 -9.73 10.87
C MET A 223 -17.48 -10.04 11.81
N GLN A 224 -17.24 -10.04 13.14
CA GLN A 224 -18.30 -10.23 14.15
C GLN A 224 -19.41 -9.18 14.00
N LEU A 225 -19.07 -7.92 13.72
CA LEU A 225 -20.06 -6.86 13.52
C LEU A 225 -20.91 -7.10 12.28
N VAL A 226 -20.28 -7.53 11.18
CA VAL A 226 -20.97 -7.87 9.91
C VAL A 226 -21.91 -9.06 10.12
N GLU A 227 -21.44 -10.13 10.73
CA GLU A 227 -22.24 -11.33 11.03
C GLU A 227 -23.42 -11.03 11.97
N LYS A 228 -23.18 -10.20 13.01
CA LYS A 228 -24.21 -9.80 13.97
C LYS A 228 -25.32 -8.99 13.31
N THR A 229 -24.98 -8.12 12.37
CA THR A 229 -25.94 -7.15 11.81
C THR A 229 -26.55 -7.57 10.49
N GLY A 230 -25.92 -8.46 9.72
CA GLY A 230 -26.32 -8.81 8.36
C GLY A 230 -26.12 -7.68 7.33
N ILE A 231 -25.48 -6.57 7.72
CA ILE A 231 -25.31 -5.40 6.84
C ILE A 231 -24.28 -5.70 5.73
N PRO A 232 -24.62 -5.46 4.45
CA PRO A 232 -23.69 -5.61 3.34
C PRO A 232 -22.46 -4.73 3.47
N VAL A 233 -21.35 -5.19 2.89
CA VAL A 233 -20.04 -4.56 3.01
C VAL A 233 -19.45 -4.23 1.65
N VAL A 234 -18.92 -3.02 1.53
CA VAL A 234 -18.06 -2.58 0.43
C VAL A 234 -16.75 -2.06 0.98
N THR A 235 -15.69 -2.11 0.17
CA THR A 235 -14.38 -1.62 0.60
C THR A 235 -13.82 -0.60 -0.38
N THR A 236 -12.96 0.28 0.13
CA THR A 236 -12.03 1.03 -0.71
C THR A 236 -10.91 0.10 -1.17
N LEU A 237 -10.06 0.53 -2.11
CA LEU A 237 -8.85 -0.21 -2.49
C LEU A 237 -8.00 -0.55 -1.26
N MET A 238 -7.74 0.42 -0.37
CA MET A 238 -6.96 0.22 0.84
C MET A 238 -7.70 -0.58 1.92
N GLY A 239 -9.01 -0.69 1.84
CA GLY A 239 -9.85 -1.49 2.75
C GLY A 239 -9.99 -2.95 2.34
N LYS A 240 -9.48 -3.33 1.15
CA LYS A 240 -9.53 -4.72 0.70
C LYS A 240 -8.77 -5.63 1.68
N GLY A 241 -9.41 -6.72 2.10
CA GLY A 241 -8.91 -7.59 3.17
C GLY A 241 -9.34 -7.18 4.58
N ALA A 242 -10.15 -6.11 4.76
CA ALA A 242 -10.76 -5.78 6.04
C ALA A 242 -11.73 -6.88 6.52
N ILE A 243 -12.35 -7.59 5.59
CA ILE A 243 -13.07 -8.85 5.80
C ILE A 243 -12.66 -9.87 4.74
N ASP A 244 -13.03 -11.15 4.92
CA ASP A 244 -12.79 -12.18 3.92
C ASP A 244 -13.53 -11.83 2.61
N SER A 245 -12.81 -11.85 1.47
CA SER A 245 -13.38 -11.54 0.16
C SER A 245 -14.45 -12.53 -0.31
N ARG A 246 -14.52 -13.71 0.30
CA ARG A 246 -15.52 -14.76 0.01
C ARG A 246 -16.76 -14.66 0.90
N HIS A 247 -16.77 -13.72 1.86
CA HIS A 247 -17.92 -13.57 2.75
C HIS A 247 -19.18 -13.22 1.95
N PRO A 248 -20.36 -13.86 2.21
CA PRO A 248 -21.57 -13.63 1.43
C PRO A 248 -22.04 -12.17 1.39
N LEU A 249 -21.81 -11.39 2.45
CA LEU A 249 -22.17 -9.97 2.52
C LEU A 249 -21.13 -9.03 1.90
N TYR A 250 -19.98 -9.54 1.43
CA TYR A 250 -18.98 -8.73 0.75
C TYR A 250 -19.34 -8.52 -0.72
N LEU A 251 -19.58 -7.28 -1.11
CA LEU A 251 -19.97 -6.94 -2.48
C LEU A 251 -18.77 -6.69 -3.40
N GLY A 252 -17.65 -6.19 -2.85
CA GLY A 252 -16.47 -5.83 -3.61
C GLY A 252 -15.95 -4.41 -3.31
N ASN A 253 -15.07 -3.94 -4.18
CA ASN A 253 -14.50 -2.60 -4.09
C ASN A 253 -15.40 -1.55 -4.75
N ILE A 254 -15.45 -0.36 -4.12
CA ILE A 254 -16.13 0.84 -4.67
C ILE A 254 -15.14 1.77 -5.39
N GLY A 255 -15.70 2.76 -6.05
CA GLY A 255 -14.98 3.89 -6.62
C GLY A 255 -14.86 3.83 -8.15
N ILE A 256 -13.91 4.61 -8.68
CA ILE A 256 -13.75 4.79 -10.14
C ILE A 256 -13.57 3.45 -10.88
N HIS A 257 -12.84 2.50 -10.30
CA HIS A 257 -12.66 1.14 -10.84
C HIS A 257 -13.35 0.08 -9.95
N GLY A 258 -14.38 0.49 -9.21
CA GLY A 258 -15.20 -0.40 -8.41
C GLY A 258 -16.16 -1.24 -9.25
N GLY A 259 -16.66 -2.32 -8.65
CA GLY A 259 -17.68 -3.15 -9.30
C GLY A 259 -19.03 -2.42 -9.44
N TYR A 260 -19.89 -2.96 -10.31
CA TYR A 260 -21.23 -2.39 -10.52
C TYR A 260 -22.07 -2.43 -9.23
N ALA A 261 -22.24 -3.60 -8.65
CA ALA A 261 -23.05 -3.77 -7.44
C ALA A 261 -22.53 -2.96 -6.22
N PRO A 262 -21.23 -2.90 -5.90
CA PRO A 262 -20.72 -2.05 -4.82
C PRO A 262 -21.03 -0.56 -5.03
N ASN A 263 -20.87 -0.04 -6.24
CA ASN A 263 -21.13 1.37 -6.54
C ASN A 263 -22.65 1.69 -6.50
N VAL A 264 -23.50 0.79 -6.95
CA VAL A 264 -24.96 0.92 -6.82
C VAL A 264 -25.37 0.87 -5.35
N ALA A 265 -24.84 -0.10 -4.57
CA ALA A 265 -25.12 -0.20 -3.14
C ALA A 265 -24.77 1.11 -2.38
N LEU A 266 -23.65 1.73 -2.72
CA LEU A 266 -23.24 3.00 -2.15
C LEU A 266 -24.14 4.18 -2.56
N THR A 267 -24.66 4.16 -3.79
CA THR A 267 -25.55 5.21 -4.30
C THR A 267 -26.95 5.10 -3.67
N ASP A 268 -27.43 3.88 -3.41
CA ASP A 268 -28.80 3.59 -3.00
C ASP A 268 -28.98 3.40 -1.49
N CYS A 269 -27.89 3.32 -0.72
CA CYS A 269 -27.96 3.17 0.74
C CYS A 269 -28.59 4.40 1.41
N ASP A 270 -29.35 4.17 2.50
CA ASP A 270 -29.94 5.22 3.33
C ASP A 270 -29.09 5.58 4.55
N VAL A 271 -28.23 4.64 4.99
CA VAL A 271 -27.22 4.86 6.05
C VAL A 271 -25.90 4.22 5.66
N MET A 272 -24.85 5.02 5.58
CA MET A 272 -23.47 4.57 5.36
C MET A 272 -22.69 4.58 6.66
N ILE A 273 -22.13 3.45 7.05
CA ILE A 273 -21.22 3.31 8.18
C ILE A 273 -19.80 3.21 7.62
N SER A 274 -19.11 4.34 7.58
CA SER A 274 -17.76 4.45 7.04
C SER A 274 -16.72 4.31 8.14
N ILE A 275 -15.78 3.37 8.01
CA ILE A 275 -14.77 3.06 9.02
C ILE A 275 -13.38 3.14 8.41
N GLY A 276 -12.55 4.10 8.89
CA GLY A 276 -11.16 4.26 8.48
C GLY A 276 -10.96 4.61 7.01
N THR A 277 -11.83 5.46 6.44
CA THR A 277 -11.74 5.94 5.06
C THR A 277 -11.72 7.47 4.97
N ARG A 278 -11.05 8.04 3.98
CA ARG A 278 -10.84 9.50 3.84
C ARG A 278 -11.69 10.14 2.75
N PHE A 279 -12.52 9.38 2.05
CA PHE A 279 -13.40 9.90 0.98
C PHE A 279 -12.67 10.73 -0.08
N ASN A 280 -11.59 10.19 -0.64
CA ASN A 280 -10.89 10.83 -1.75
C ASN A 280 -11.68 10.71 -3.07
N ASP A 281 -11.23 11.43 -4.10
CA ASP A 281 -11.84 11.48 -5.42
C ASP A 281 -11.97 10.10 -6.09
N ARG A 282 -11.07 9.16 -5.80
CA ARG A 282 -11.09 7.80 -6.35
C ARG A 282 -12.28 6.98 -5.87
N ILE A 283 -12.83 7.30 -4.69
CA ILE A 283 -14.00 6.63 -4.11
C ILE A 283 -15.29 7.42 -4.32
N THR A 284 -15.22 8.76 -4.32
CA THR A 284 -16.44 9.59 -4.38
C THR A 284 -16.92 9.85 -5.80
N GLY A 285 -16.03 9.78 -6.79
CA GLY A 285 -16.36 10.31 -8.11
C GLY A 285 -16.79 11.78 -7.99
N LYS A 286 -17.89 12.16 -8.66
CA LYS A 286 -18.44 13.52 -8.60
C LYS A 286 -19.09 13.79 -7.23
N LEU A 287 -18.43 14.60 -6.40
CA LEU A 287 -18.87 14.93 -5.03
C LEU A 287 -20.33 15.39 -4.94
N SER A 288 -20.80 16.19 -5.90
CA SER A 288 -22.16 16.72 -5.89
C SER A 288 -23.26 15.65 -6.08
N THR A 289 -22.91 14.44 -6.45
CA THR A 289 -23.84 13.32 -6.63
C THR A 289 -23.58 12.18 -5.64
N PHE A 290 -22.54 12.28 -4.82
CA PHE A 290 -22.15 11.23 -3.89
C PHE A 290 -23.08 11.20 -2.65
N ALA A 291 -23.69 10.06 -2.37
CA ALA A 291 -24.46 9.77 -1.16
C ALA A 291 -25.47 10.84 -0.75
N GLN A 292 -26.17 11.48 -1.71
CA GLN A 292 -27.06 12.64 -1.47
C GLN A 292 -28.22 12.38 -0.49
N ASN A 293 -28.77 11.15 -0.52
CA ASN A 293 -29.91 10.75 0.30
C ASN A 293 -29.52 9.82 1.47
N CYS A 294 -28.24 9.77 1.79
CA CYS A 294 -27.66 8.85 2.76
C CYS A 294 -27.20 9.61 4.02
N LYS A 295 -27.53 9.09 5.20
CA LYS A 295 -26.91 9.56 6.46
C LYS A 295 -25.54 8.91 6.62
N ILE A 296 -24.55 9.70 6.92
CA ILE A 296 -23.16 9.25 6.99
C ILE A 296 -22.68 9.22 8.44
N ILE A 297 -22.36 8.03 8.92
CA ILE A 297 -21.64 7.78 10.15
C ILE A 297 -20.18 7.59 9.77
N HIS A 298 -19.27 8.43 10.26
CA HIS A 298 -17.85 8.37 9.92
C HIS A 298 -16.99 8.14 11.15
N ILE A 299 -16.31 7.01 11.16
CA ILE A 299 -15.37 6.58 12.19
C ILE A 299 -13.96 6.71 11.63
N ASP A 300 -13.17 7.61 12.21
CA ASP A 300 -11.76 7.81 11.83
C ASP A 300 -10.95 8.26 13.05
N VAL A 301 -9.69 7.83 13.12
CA VAL A 301 -8.76 8.22 14.18
C VAL A 301 -8.28 9.66 14.03
N ASP A 302 -8.27 10.16 12.79
CA ASP A 302 -7.83 11.51 12.43
C ASP A 302 -9.03 12.47 12.35
N ALA A 303 -9.17 13.33 13.36
CA ALA A 303 -10.22 14.34 13.40
C ALA A 303 -10.22 15.27 12.16
N ALA A 304 -9.05 15.49 11.54
CA ALA A 304 -8.95 16.32 10.34
C ALA A 304 -9.54 15.66 9.08
N SER A 305 -9.77 14.36 9.10
CA SER A 305 -10.45 13.63 8.02
C SER A 305 -11.97 13.74 8.08
N ILE A 306 -12.53 14.03 9.26
CA ILE A 306 -13.98 14.14 9.47
C ILE A 306 -14.53 15.39 8.77
N SER A 307 -15.57 15.19 7.95
CA SER A 307 -16.24 16.25 7.17
C SER A 307 -15.32 17.07 6.26
N LYS A 308 -14.14 16.53 5.91
CA LYS A 308 -13.19 17.21 5.03
C LYS A 308 -13.70 17.30 3.59
N ASN A 309 -14.18 16.18 3.04
CA ASN A 309 -14.60 16.07 1.64
C ASN A 309 -16.13 15.92 1.49
N ILE A 310 -16.78 15.30 2.46
CA ILE A 310 -18.23 15.06 2.47
C ILE A 310 -18.81 15.48 3.82
N LYS A 311 -20.08 15.87 3.84
CA LYS A 311 -20.79 16.18 5.09
C LYS A 311 -21.05 14.89 5.86
N VAL A 312 -20.71 14.87 7.15
CA VAL A 312 -20.91 13.74 8.06
C VAL A 312 -22.03 14.07 9.05
N ASP A 313 -22.97 13.14 9.25
CA ASP A 313 -24.08 13.31 10.20
C ASP A 313 -23.67 12.90 11.62
N ILE A 314 -22.95 11.79 11.77
CA ILE A 314 -22.44 11.30 13.05
C ILE A 314 -20.92 11.08 12.97
N PRO A 315 -20.12 12.01 13.49
CA PRO A 315 -18.68 11.82 13.61
C PRO A 315 -18.34 10.97 14.85
N ILE A 316 -17.42 10.00 14.69
CA ILE A 316 -16.82 9.24 15.78
C ILE A 316 -15.31 9.30 15.60
N VAL A 317 -14.65 10.22 16.33
CA VAL A 317 -13.18 10.34 16.31
C VAL A 317 -12.61 9.31 17.27
N ALA A 318 -12.17 8.17 16.73
CA ALA A 318 -11.62 7.06 17.52
C ALA A 318 -10.82 6.11 16.64
N ASP A 319 -9.96 5.31 17.28
CA ASP A 319 -9.38 4.12 16.66
C ASP A 319 -10.50 3.16 16.23
N ALA A 320 -10.37 2.55 15.04
CA ALA A 320 -11.41 1.70 14.46
C ALA A 320 -11.73 0.48 15.35
N LYS A 321 -10.72 -0.14 15.96
CA LYS A 321 -10.90 -1.28 16.85
C LYS A 321 -11.76 -0.91 18.06
N LEU A 322 -11.41 0.18 18.74
CA LEU A 322 -12.16 0.68 19.90
C LEU A 322 -13.60 1.06 19.54
N ALA A 323 -13.79 1.68 18.37
CA ALA A 323 -15.12 2.06 17.91
C ALA A 323 -15.99 0.84 17.58
N ILE A 324 -15.43 -0.17 16.90
CA ILE A 324 -16.14 -1.42 16.58
C ILE A 324 -16.49 -2.21 17.85
N GLU A 325 -15.58 -2.29 18.83
CA GLU A 325 -15.88 -2.89 20.14
C GLU A 325 -17.11 -2.23 20.79
N LYS A 326 -17.17 -0.90 20.77
CA LYS A 326 -18.32 -0.17 21.32
C LYS A 326 -19.59 -0.28 20.46
N LEU A 327 -19.47 -0.38 19.15
CA LEU A 327 -20.63 -0.69 18.30
C LEU A 327 -21.20 -2.07 18.64
N LEU A 328 -20.37 -3.09 18.79
CA LEU A 328 -20.79 -4.45 19.17
C LEU A 328 -21.53 -4.51 20.51
N GLU A 329 -21.21 -3.61 21.48
CA GLU A 329 -21.91 -3.52 22.76
C GLU A 329 -23.35 -2.99 22.64
N TYR A 330 -23.60 -2.05 21.71
CA TYR A 330 -24.87 -1.29 21.65
C TYR A 330 -25.71 -1.56 20.42
N ILE A 331 -25.14 -2.21 19.38
CA ILE A 331 -25.90 -2.50 18.16
C ILE A 331 -26.71 -3.79 18.33
N GLU A 332 -27.93 -3.76 17.85
CA GLU A 332 -28.78 -4.94 17.72
C GLU A 332 -29.05 -5.22 16.25
N ALA A 333 -29.19 -6.50 15.91
CA ALA A 333 -29.66 -6.90 14.59
C ALA A 333 -31.10 -6.44 14.40
N HIS A 334 -31.42 -6.03 13.17
CA HIS A 334 -32.78 -5.70 12.77
C HIS A 334 -33.04 -6.23 11.36
N ASP A 335 -34.31 -6.33 11.01
CA ASP A 335 -34.71 -6.84 9.70
C ASP A 335 -34.33 -5.81 8.61
N LEU A 336 -33.51 -6.26 7.65
CA LEU A 336 -33.08 -5.48 6.49
C LEU A 336 -33.97 -5.74 5.26
N GLY A 337 -35.02 -6.57 5.39
CA GLY A 337 -35.85 -6.99 4.26
C GLY A 337 -35.01 -7.67 3.17
N GLU A 338 -35.33 -7.37 1.93
CA GLU A 338 -34.66 -7.96 0.76
C GLU A 338 -33.36 -7.24 0.35
N TRP A 339 -32.89 -6.25 1.11
CA TRP A 339 -31.74 -5.43 0.73
C TRP A 339 -30.45 -6.23 0.49
N PRO A 340 -30.01 -7.14 1.38
CA PRO A 340 -28.82 -7.93 1.15
C PRO A 340 -28.93 -8.85 -0.08
N GLU A 341 -30.06 -9.51 -0.24
CA GLU A 341 -30.35 -10.43 -1.35
C GLU A 341 -30.37 -9.71 -2.70
N GLN A 342 -31.02 -8.54 -2.78
CA GLN A 342 -31.04 -7.71 -3.99
C GLN A 342 -29.63 -7.32 -4.44
N LEU A 343 -28.76 -6.99 -3.50
CA LEU A 343 -27.37 -6.64 -3.81
C LEU A 343 -26.54 -7.86 -4.25
N GLN A 344 -26.78 -9.04 -3.68
CA GLN A 344 -26.13 -10.28 -4.12
C GLN A 344 -26.60 -10.69 -5.51
N GLN A 345 -27.90 -10.55 -5.80
CA GLN A 345 -28.43 -10.78 -7.15
C GLN A 345 -27.78 -9.83 -8.16
N LEU A 346 -27.68 -8.53 -7.82
CA LEU A 346 -27.06 -7.52 -8.68
C LEU A 346 -25.57 -7.82 -8.93
N LYS A 347 -24.86 -8.31 -7.92
CA LYS A 347 -23.46 -8.75 -8.05
C LYS A 347 -23.33 -9.95 -8.99
N ALA A 348 -24.25 -10.91 -8.91
CA ALA A 348 -24.27 -12.09 -9.77
C ALA A 348 -24.64 -11.76 -11.23
N GLU A 349 -25.58 -10.81 -11.45
CA GLU A 349 -25.99 -10.38 -12.78
C GLU A 349 -24.92 -9.54 -13.50
N ARG A 350 -24.08 -8.83 -12.74
CA ARG A 350 -23.04 -7.93 -13.28
C ARG A 350 -21.70 -8.12 -12.57
N PRO A 351 -21.10 -9.31 -12.72
CA PRO A 351 -19.81 -9.59 -12.11
C PRO A 351 -18.69 -8.76 -12.76
N VAL A 352 -17.67 -8.47 -11.99
CA VAL A 352 -16.38 -8.00 -12.54
C VAL A 352 -15.65 -9.22 -13.07
N THR A 353 -15.47 -9.29 -14.40
CA THR A 353 -14.88 -10.47 -15.03
C THR A 353 -14.25 -10.15 -16.38
N GLN A 354 -13.25 -10.91 -16.78
CA GLN A 354 -12.64 -10.98 -18.10
C GLN A 354 -12.93 -12.34 -18.78
N ALA A 355 -13.94 -13.05 -18.33
CA ALA A 355 -14.27 -14.40 -18.86
C ALA A 355 -14.66 -14.40 -20.36
N ASP A 356 -15.09 -13.25 -20.90
CA ASP A 356 -15.39 -13.10 -22.33
C ASP A 356 -14.11 -12.92 -23.19
N GLU A 357 -12.96 -12.67 -22.56
CA GLU A 357 -11.69 -12.50 -23.24
C GLU A 357 -11.03 -13.86 -23.55
N VAL A 358 -10.46 -13.99 -24.73
CA VAL A 358 -9.81 -15.23 -25.17
C VAL A 358 -8.34 -15.27 -24.76
N GLY A 359 -7.90 -16.40 -24.21
CA GLY A 359 -6.49 -16.66 -23.88
C GLY A 359 -6.05 -16.06 -22.56
N LEU A 360 -4.76 -15.70 -22.46
CA LEU A 360 -4.15 -15.21 -21.25
C LEU A 360 -4.66 -13.81 -20.87
N THR A 361 -5.16 -13.67 -19.64
CA THR A 361 -5.64 -12.39 -19.09
C THR A 361 -5.09 -12.16 -17.68
N PRO A 362 -5.08 -10.93 -17.16
CA PRO A 362 -4.76 -10.68 -15.75
C PRO A 362 -5.60 -11.49 -14.78
N GLN A 363 -6.90 -11.69 -15.08
CA GLN A 363 -7.78 -12.52 -14.26
C GLN A 363 -7.28 -13.96 -14.18
N THR A 364 -6.92 -14.60 -15.30
CA THR A 364 -6.45 -16.00 -15.28
C THR A 364 -5.20 -16.19 -14.43
N VAL A 365 -4.28 -15.21 -14.44
CA VAL A 365 -3.08 -15.22 -13.61
C VAL A 365 -3.41 -15.10 -12.12
N ILE A 366 -4.31 -14.17 -11.77
CA ILE A 366 -4.70 -13.90 -10.39
C ILE A 366 -5.56 -15.04 -9.84
N ASP A 367 -6.43 -15.64 -10.65
CA ASP A 367 -7.24 -16.81 -10.28
C ASP A 367 -6.35 -18.03 -9.98
N TYR A 368 -5.24 -18.18 -10.70
CA TYR A 368 -4.26 -19.21 -10.35
C TYR A 368 -3.72 -18.99 -8.93
N ILE A 369 -3.38 -17.73 -8.56
CA ILE A 369 -2.92 -17.41 -7.20
C ILE A 369 -4.03 -17.70 -6.17
N ASN A 370 -5.27 -17.29 -6.42
CA ASN A 370 -6.40 -17.50 -5.51
C ASN A 370 -6.66 -18.99 -5.21
N ASN A 371 -6.49 -19.84 -6.23
CA ASN A 371 -6.79 -21.27 -6.14
C ASN A 371 -5.64 -22.11 -5.55
N HIS A 372 -4.39 -21.67 -5.69
CA HIS A 372 -3.22 -22.49 -5.30
C HIS A 372 -2.52 -22.00 -4.03
N TYR A 373 -2.74 -20.75 -3.59
CA TYR A 373 -2.06 -20.18 -2.42
C TYR A 373 -3.06 -19.70 -1.37
N ALA A 374 -3.04 -20.29 -0.21
CA ALA A 374 -4.08 -20.08 0.82
C ALA A 374 -4.09 -18.66 1.41
N ARG A 375 -2.93 -18.07 1.67
CA ARG A 375 -2.78 -16.72 2.27
C ARG A 375 -1.48 -16.06 1.79
N PRO A 376 -1.34 -15.81 0.48
CA PRO A 376 -0.15 -15.16 -0.04
C PRO A 376 -0.11 -13.70 0.40
N ILE A 377 1.09 -13.12 0.36
CA ILE A 377 1.27 -11.66 0.40
C ILE A 377 1.48 -11.21 -1.03
N VAL A 378 0.70 -10.23 -1.47
CA VAL A 378 0.75 -9.69 -2.82
C VAL A 378 1.05 -8.20 -2.76
N ALA A 379 2.21 -7.78 -3.23
CA ALA A 379 2.53 -6.39 -3.48
C ALA A 379 2.19 -6.04 -4.93
N THR A 380 1.53 -4.91 -5.17
CA THR A 380 1.27 -4.44 -6.53
C THR A 380 2.07 -3.20 -6.84
N ASP A 381 2.52 -3.07 -8.08
CA ASP A 381 2.91 -1.78 -8.60
C ASP A 381 1.67 -0.94 -8.95
N VAL A 382 1.85 0.25 -9.50
CA VAL A 382 0.75 1.17 -9.82
C VAL A 382 0.42 1.15 -11.32
N GLY A 383 -0.87 1.13 -11.63
CA GLY A 383 -1.39 1.10 -12.99
C GLY A 383 -2.48 0.03 -13.15
N GLN A 384 -2.68 -0.46 -14.38
CA GLN A 384 -3.69 -1.50 -14.65
C GLN A 384 -3.46 -2.77 -13.82
N ASN A 385 -2.19 -3.16 -13.63
CA ASN A 385 -1.82 -4.30 -12.78
C ASN A 385 -2.40 -4.18 -11.35
N GLN A 386 -2.32 -3.00 -10.74
CA GLN A 386 -2.90 -2.71 -9.42
C GLN A 386 -4.42 -2.90 -9.41
N LEU A 387 -5.07 -2.34 -10.42
CA LEU A 387 -6.53 -2.34 -10.51
C LEU A 387 -7.08 -3.73 -10.77
N TRP A 388 -6.50 -4.49 -11.70
CA TRP A 388 -6.86 -5.90 -11.92
C TRP A 388 -6.61 -6.75 -10.68
N THR A 389 -5.46 -6.56 -10.02
CA THR A 389 -5.19 -7.28 -8.76
C THR A 389 -6.23 -6.92 -7.69
N THR A 390 -6.61 -5.65 -7.59
CA THR A 390 -7.66 -5.23 -6.67
C THR A 390 -9.03 -5.85 -7.02
N GLN A 391 -9.35 -5.98 -8.30
CA GLN A 391 -10.62 -6.56 -8.74
C GLN A 391 -10.69 -8.06 -8.49
N PHE A 392 -9.63 -8.82 -8.84
CA PHE A 392 -9.69 -10.28 -8.92
C PHE A 392 -9.06 -11.01 -7.73
N LEU A 393 -8.12 -10.41 -6.99
CA LEU A 393 -7.47 -11.08 -5.86
C LEU A 393 -8.46 -11.29 -4.70
N GLU A 394 -8.54 -12.51 -4.20
CA GLU A 394 -9.31 -12.86 -3.01
C GLU A 394 -8.41 -12.83 -1.77
N LEU A 395 -8.81 -12.07 -0.77
CA LEU A 395 -8.08 -11.93 0.49
C LEU A 395 -8.87 -12.53 1.65
N LYS A 396 -8.16 -13.21 2.55
CA LYS A 396 -8.74 -13.85 3.75
C LYS A 396 -8.46 -13.06 5.03
N GLY A 397 -7.94 -11.85 4.91
CA GLY A 397 -7.63 -11.00 6.06
C GLY A 397 -6.56 -9.94 5.76
N GLN A 398 -6.10 -9.30 6.83
CA GLN A 398 -5.12 -8.20 6.79
C GLN A 398 -3.71 -8.66 6.39
N HIS A 399 -2.86 -7.69 6.05
CA HIS A 399 -1.44 -7.86 5.74
C HIS A 399 -1.14 -8.71 4.49
N GLN A 400 -2.14 -8.94 3.63
CA GLN A 400 -1.99 -9.75 2.43
C GLN A 400 -1.84 -8.92 1.14
N MET A 401 -2.32 -7.68 1.09
CA MET A 401 -2.18 -6.80 -0.06
C MET A 401 -1.43 -5.53 0.30
N LEU A 402 -0.36 -5.25 -0.44
CA LEU A 402 0.50 -4.08 -0.28
C LEU A 402 0.45 -3.28 -1.58
N THR A 403 0.11 -1.99 -1.49
CA THR A 403 -0.05 -1.17 -2.68
C THR A 403 0.06 0.31 -2.34
N SER A 404 0.58 1.13 -3.25
CA SER A 404 0.57 2.59 -3.13
C SER A 404 -0.77 3.15 -3.59
N GLY A 405 -1.77 3.14 -2.70
CA GLY A 405 -3.14 3.54 -3.03
C GLY A 405 -3.41 5.04 -2.94
N GLY A 406 -2.68 5.75 -2.08
CA GLY A 406 -2.86 7.18 -1.86
C GLY A 406 -2.04 8.06 -2.78
N LEU A 407 -0.73 7.81 -2.90
CA LEU A 407 0.18 8.59 -3.76
C LEU A 407 0.22 8.02 -5.19
N GLY A 408 0.06 6.72 -5.36
CA GLY A 408 0.11 6.10 -6.69
C GLY A 408 1.53 6.00 -7.25
N THR A 409 2.48 5.55 -6.45
CA THR A 409 3.89 5.51 -6.79
C THR A 409 4.23 4.31 -7.65
N MET A 410 4.55 4.53 -8.94
CA MET A 410 5.17 3.50 -9.78
C MET A 410 6.57 3.16 -9.27
N GLY A 411 6.95 1.88 -9.39
CA GLY A 411 8.20 1.35 -8.82
C GLY A 411 8.09 0.88 -7.36
N TYR A 412 6.89 0.91 -6.77
CA TYR A 412 6.62 0.48 -5.39
C TYR A 412 6.61 -1.06 -5.24
N GLY A 413 6.02 -1.78 -6.20
CA GLY A 413 5.60 -3.17 -6.04
C GLY A 413 6.74 -4.13 -5.70
N PHE A 414 7.80 -4.14 -6.49
CA PHE A 414 8.90 -5.08 -6.31
C PHE A 414 9.68 -4.86 -5.00
N PRO A 415 10.19 -3.65 -4.68
CA PRO A 415 10.86 -3.43 -3.40
C PRO A 415 9.95 -3.67 -2.18
N ALA A 416 8.66 -3.33 -2.24
CA ALA A 416 7.72 -3.62 -1.16
C ALA A 416 7.57 -5.13 -0.93
N ALA A 417 7.54 -5.94 -2.01
CA ALA A 417 7.55 -7.39 -1.91
C ALA A 417 8.82 -7.93 -1.25
N LEU A 418 10.00 -7.35 -1.54
CA LEU A 418 11.24 -7.72 -0.87
C LEU A 418 11.18 -7.46 0.62
N GLY A 419 10.69 -6.29 1.01
CA GLY A 419 10.48 -5.95 2.43
C GLY A 419 9.50 -6.89 3.12
N ALA A 420 8.42 -7.23 2.45
CA ALA A 420 7.44 -8.22 2.93
C ALA A 420 8.05 -9.61 3.11
N GLN A 421 8.85 -10.08 2.15
CA GLN A 421 9.52 -11.38 2.25
C GLN A 421 10.54 -11.44 3.37
N ILE A 422 11.27 -10.35 3.62
CA ILE A 422 12.21 -10.24 4.74
C ILE A 422 11.47 -10.34 6.08
N GLY A 423 10.31 -9.69 6.19
CA GLY A 423 9.48 -9.73 7.39
C GLY A 423 8.66 -11.01 7.57
N ASN A 424 8.48 -11.80 6.51
CA ASN A 424 7.67 -13.02 6.50
C ASN A 424 8.38 -14.13 5.70
N PRO A 425 9.49 -14.68 6.22
CA PRO A 425 10.33 -15.63 5.46
C PRO A 425 9.59 -16.91 5.05
N ASP A 426 8.59 -17.32 5.82
CA ASP A 426 7.83 -18.57 5.61
C ASP A 426 6.58 -18.37 4.74
N LYS A 427 6.27 -17.14 4.34
CA LYS A 427 5.09 -16.87 3.50
C LYS A 427 5.46 -16.76 2.03
N ARG A 428 4.52 -17.12 1.17
CA ARG A 428 4.64 -16.89 -0.27
C ARG A 428 4.37 -15.42 -0.58
N VAL A 429 5.32 -14.76 -1.24
CA VAL A 429 5.23 -13.34 -1.60
C VAL A 429 5.28 -13.18 -3.11
N PHE A 430 4.32 -12.44 -3.65
CA PHE A 430 4.23 -12.05 -5.05
C PHE A 430 4.37 -10.53 -5.19
N ALA A 431 5.09 -10.08 -6.22
CA ALA A 431 5.03 -8.72 -6.72
C ALA A 431 4.31 -8.74 -8.08
N ILE A 432 3.18 -8.06 -8.22
CA ILE A 432 2.45 -7.95 -9.50
C ILE A 432 2.68 -6.55 -10.04
N CYS A 433 3.44 -6.44 -11.11
CA CYS A 433 3.88 -5.19 -11.70
C CYS A 433 3.45 -5.08 -13.16
N GLY A 434 3.40 -3.87 -13.69
CA GLY A 434 3.40 -3.62 -15.13
C GLY A 434 4.83 -3.50 -15.65
N ASP A 435 4.99 -3.65 -16.95
CA ASP A 435 6.25 -3.51 -17.68
C ASP A 435 6.91 -2.13 -17.49
N GLY A 436 6.12 -1.05 -17.39
CA GLY A 436 6.65 0.28 -17.10
C GLY A 436 7.05 0.47 -15.64
N GLY A 437 6.21 0.00 -14.68
CA GLY A 437 6.46 0.21 -13.26
C GLY A 437 7.67 -0.56 -12.73
N VAL A 438 7.85 -1.79 -13.16
CA VAL A 438 8.97 -2.64 -12.72
C VAL A 438 10.33 -2.04 -13.07
N GLN A 439 10.44 -1.34 -14.18
CA GLN A 439 11.70 -0.74 -14.64
C GLN A 439 12.23 0.35 -13.71
N MET A 440 11.36 0.98 -12.90
CA MET A 440 11.77 2.06 -12.01
C MET A 440 12.65 1.61 -10.83
N ASN A 441 12.53 0.33 -10.41
CA ASN A 441 13.34 -0.25 -9.33
C ASN A 441 13.82 -1.67 -9.67
N ILE A 442 14.08 -1.93 -10.94
CA ILE A 442 14.48 -3.26 -11.45
C ILE A 442 15.84 -3.71 -10.91
N GLN A 443 16.72 -2.77 -10.55
CA GLN A 443 18.03 -3.06 -9.93
C GLN A 443 17.90 -3.83 -8.60
N GLU A 444 16.73 -3.87 -8.00
CA GLU A 444 16.50 -4.63 -6.77
C GLU A 444 16.53 -6.15 -6.96
N PHE A 445 16.63 -6.64 -8.20
CA PHE A 445 17.04 -8.02 -8.45
C PHE A 445 18.36 -8.36 -7.77
N ALA A 446 19.33 -7.42 -7.75
CA ALA A 446 20.58 -7.61 -7.04
C ALA A 446 20.37 -7.79 -5.53
N THR A 447 19.46 -7.03 -4.93
CA THR A 447 19.08 -7.17 -3.51
C THR A 447 18.42 -8.53 -3.26
N ALA A 448 17.44 -8.90 -4.09
CA ALA A 448 16.73 -10.17 -3.96
C ALA A 448 17.67 -11.38 -4.07
N MET A 449 18.61 -11.35 -5.01
CA MET A 449 19.62 -12.40 -5.17
C MET A 449 20.61 -12.43 -4.01
N HIS A 450 21.10 -11.27 -3.57
CA HIS A 450 22.07 -11.19 -2.46
C HIS A 450 21.51 -11.81 -1.17
N TYR A 451 20.25 -11.53 -0.85
CA TYR A 451 19.59 -12.06 0.35
C TYR A 451 18.80 -13.35 0.10
N ARG A 452 18.87 -13.92 -1.10
CA ARG A 452 18.19 -15.17 -1.50
C ARG A 452 16.68 -15.13 -1.21
N LEU A 453 16.03 -14.01 -1.58
CA LEU A 453 14.61 -13.81 -1.32
C LEU A 453 13.76 -14.49 -2.42
N PRO A 454 12.96 -15.54 -2.09
CA PRO A 454 12.18 -16.30 -3.06
C PRO A 454 10.87 -15.59 -3.46
N VAL A 455 10.96 -14.30 -3.78
CA VAL A 455 9.82 -13.51 -4.27
C VAL A 455 9.52 -13.91 -5.71
N THR A 456 8.25 -14.07 -6.05
CA THR A 456 7.83 -14.19 -7.44
C THR A 456 7.42 -12.83 -7.97
N LEU A 457 8.19 -12.33 -8.91
CA LEU A 457 7.87 -11.12 -9.65
C LEU A 457 7.05 -11.49 -10.89
N ILE A 458 5.81 -11.04 -10.92
CA ILE A 458 4.87 -11.21 -12.04
C ILE A 458 4.83 -9.89 -12.80
N ILE A 459 5.17 -9.90 -14.07
CA ILE A 459 5.02 -8.76 -14.97
C ILE A 459 3.83 -9.02 -15.88
N LEU A 460 2.81 -8.17 -15.80
CA LEU A 460 1.73 -8.09 -16.77
C LEU A 460 2.18 -7.13 -17.87
N ASN A 461 2.79 -7.68 -18.92
CA ASN A 461 3.40 -6.92 -19.99
C ASN A 461 2.42 -6.70 -21.14
N ASN A 462 2.03 -5.47 -21.37
CA ASN A 462 1.19 -5.06 -22.50
C ASN A 462 1.89 -4.07 -23.44
N GLY A 463 3.18 -3.80 -23.23
CA GLY A 463 4.00 -2.89 -24.01
C GLY A 463 3.69 -1.40 -23.81
N PHE A 464 2.92 -1.05 -22.75
CA PHE A 464 2.45 0.32 -22.58
C PHE A 464 2.36 0.73 -21.10
N LEU A 465 2.39 2.05 -20.85
CA LEU A 465 1.88 2.64 -19.62
C LEU A 465 0.34 2.52 -19.63
N GLY A 466 -0.13 1.29 -19.34
CA GLY A 466 -1.46 0.80 -19.70
C GLY A 466 -2.63 1.63 -19.15
N ASN A 467 -2.52 2.18 -17.92
CA ASN A 467 -3.59 3.00 -17.35
C ASN A 467 -3.76 4.33 -18.09
N VAL A 468 -2.65 4.98 -18.47
CA VAL A 468 -2.68 6.23 -19.27
C VAL A 468 -3.15 5.91 -20.70
N ARG A 469 -2.64 4.83 -21.29
CA ARG A 469 -3.05 4.35 -22.62
C ARG A 469 -4.58 4.10 -22.65
N GLN A 470 -5.17 3.48 -21.61
CA GLN A 470 -6.62 3.25 -21.53
C GLN A 470 -7.41 4.57 -21.59
N TRP A 471 -6.96 5.61 -20.90
CA TRP A 471 -7.61 6.93 -20.96
C TRP A 471 -7.48 7.56 -22.34
N GLN A 472 -6.32 7.43 -22.99
CA GLN A 472 -6.11 7.89 -24.37
C GLN A 472 -7.01 7.14 -25.37
N GLN A 473 -7.20 5.83 -25.17
CA GLN A 473 -8.15 5.04 -25.95
C GLN A 473 -9.58 5.53 -25.78
N LEU A 474 -10.04 5.68 -24.55
CA LEU A 474 -11.46 5.93 -24.26
C LEU A 474 -11.89 7.38 -24.48
N PHE A 475 -10.98 8.35 -24.33
CA PHE A 475 -11.33 9.77 -24.27
C PHE A 475 -10.54 10.65 -25.24
N TYR A 476 -9.52 10.13 -25.92
CA TYR A 476 -8.64 10.90 -26.81
C TYR A 476 -8.37 10.21 -28.15
N ASP A 477 -9.35 9.49 -28.68
CA ASP A 477 -9.37 8.88 -30.03
C ASP A 477 -8.10 8.05 -30.32
N LYS A 478 -7.65 7.25 -29.34
CA LYS A 478 -6.46 6.40 -29.44
C LYS A 478 -5.15 7.15 -29.79
N ARG A 479 -5.05 8.43 -29.44
CA ARG A 479 -3.79 9.18 -29.59
C ARG A 479 -2.84 8.80 -28.46
N TYR A 480 -2.08 7.73 -28.64
CA TYR A 480 -1.17 7.14 -27.65
C TYR A 480 0.14 7.94 -27.53
N ALA A 481 0.09 9.12 -26.92
CA ALA A 481 1.23 9.99 -26.74
C ALA A 481 2.03 9.60 -25.49
N CYS A 482 3.33 9.29 -25.68
CA CYS A 482 4.28 8.98 -24.59
C CYS A 482 3.85 7.82 -23.67
N THR A 483 3.16 6.83 -24.20
CA THR A 483 2.69 5.67 -23.43
C THR A 483 3.15 4.32 -23.98
N ASN A 484 3.59 4.30 -25.25
CA ASN A 484 4.16 3.11 -25.87
C ASN A 484 5.58 2.84 -25.33
N LEU A 485 5.89 1.61 -24.99
CA LEU A 485 7.17 1.13 -24.49
C LEU A 485 7.83 0.13 -25.46
N LEU A 486 7.23 -0.11 -26.62
CA LEU A 486 7.77 -0.95 -27.68
C LEU A 486 8.80 -0.16 -28.51
N MET A 487 9.64 -0.87 -29.29
CA MET A 487 10.61 -0.22 -30.18
C MET A 487 9.93 0.55 -31.31
N ASP A 488 8.85 0.01 -31.87
CA ASP A 488 8.03 0.70 -32.84
C ASP A 488 6.88 1.44 -32.17
N GLU A 489 6.93 2.77 -32.18
CA GLU A 489 5.92 3.64 -31.56
C GLU A 489 4.52 3.47 -32.16
N SER A 490 4.38 2.90 -33.36
CA SER A 490 3.10 2.65 -34.03
C SER A 490 2.49 1.28 -33.68
N SER A 491 3.28 0.39 -33.11
CA SER A 491 2.86 -0.99 -32.80
C SER A 491 2.01 -1.07 -31.55
N ILE A 492 1.08 -2.02 -31.56
CA ILE A 492 0.31 -2.48 -30.39
C ILE A 492 0.39 -4.00 -30.33
N VAL A 493 0.45 -4.55 -29.13
CA VAL A 493 0.45 -6.02 -28.92
C VAL A 493 -0.97 -6.54 -29.08
N THR A 494 -1.22 -7.31 -30.13
CA THR A 494 -2.50 -7.98 -30.38
C THR A 494 -2.46 -9.45 -29.95
N ARG A 495 -3.60 -10.11 -29.81
CA ARG A 495 -3.67 -11.53 -29.52
C ARG A 495 -2.99 -12.35 -30.61
N GLU A 496 -3.21 -12.02 -31.88
CA GLU A 496 -2.58 -12.69 -33.02
C GLU A 496 -1.05 -12.62 -32.96
N MET A 497 -0.48 -11.45 -32.67
CA MET A 497 0.97 -11.30 -32.51
C MET A 497 1.50 -12.14 -31.33
N ILE A 498 0.75 -12.24 -30.24
CA ILE A 498 1.12 -13.08 -29.09
C ILE A 498 1.14 -14.56 -29.50
N ASP A 499 0.09 -15.02 -30.17
CA ASP A 499 -0.06 -16.43 -30.56
C ASP A 499 0.99 -16.86 -31.60
N ASN A 500 1.45 -15.90 -32.43
CA ASN A 500 2.49 -16.11 -33.45
C ASN A 500 3.92 -15.78 -32.97
N ASP A 501 4.10 -15.26 -31.76
CA ASP A 501 5.38 -14.77 -31.21
C ASP A 501 6.05 -13.69 -32.12
N GLU A 502 5.25 -12.75 -32.61
CA GLU A 502 5.62 -11.74 -33.64
C GLU A 502 5.93 -10.36 -33.07
N PHE A 503 6.34 -10.21 -31.82
CA PHE A 503 6.67 -8.90 -31.27
C PHE A 503 8.02 -8.87 -30.57
N GLU A 504 8.61 -7.69 -30.52
CA GLU A 504 9.91 -7.48 -29.90
C GLU A 504 9.76 -7.18 -28.40
N TYR A 505 10.58 -7.85 -27.60
CA TYR A 505 10.63 -7.65 -26.16
C TYR A 505 11.66 -6.56 -25.77
N VAL A 506 11.19 -5.39 -25.33
CA VAL A 506 12.06 -4.28 -24.94
C VAL A 506 11.60 -3.67 -23.62
N PRO A 507 12.41 -3.83 -22.57
CA PRO A 507 13.56 -4.76 -22.48
C PRO A 507 13.12 -6.21 -22.49
N ASP A 508 14.03 -7.12 -22.85
CA ASP A 508 13.81 -8.55 -22.64
C ASP A 508 13.96 -8.87 -21.15
N PHE A 509 12.84 -8.87 -20.42
CA PHE A 509 12.82 -9.06 -18.96
C PHE A 509 13.33 -10.42 -18.53
N VAL A 510 13.15 -11.46 -19.36
CA VAL A 510 13.67 -12.81 -19.06
C VAL A 510 15.19 -12.79 -19.05
N LYS A 511 15.82 -12.32 -20.13
CA LYS A 511 17.30 -12.20 -20.19
C LYS A 511 17.85 -11.27 -19.11
N LEU A 512 17.13 -10.19 -18.80
CA LEU A 512 17.53 -9.27 -17.74
C LEU A 512 17.54 -9.95 -16.37
N ALA A 513 16.49 -10.69 -16.01
CA ALA A 513 16.44 -11.44 -14.76
C ALA A 513 17.53 -12.51 -14.67
N GLU A 514 17.78 -13.22 -15.77
CA GLU A 514 18.85 -14.22 -15.88
C GLU A 514 20.24 -13.59 -15.72
N ALA A 515 20.45 -12.36 -16.24
CA ALA A 515 21.70 -11.63 -16.06
C ALA A 515 22.00 -11.30 -14.59
N TYR A 516 20.96 -11.12 -13.75
CA TYR A 516 21.09 -11.02 -12.30
C TYR A 516 21.25 -12.38 -11.59
N GLY A 517 21.10 -13.50 -12.28
CA GLY A 517 21.15 -14.86 -11.73
C GLY A 517 19.80 -15.37 -11.20
N ALA A 518 18.72 -14.66 -11.43
CA ALA A 518 17.36 -15.09 -11.11
C ALA A 518 16.87 -16.17 -12.09
N LYS A 519 15.76 -16.83 -11.76
CA LYS A 519 15.04 -17.66 -12.73
C LYS A 519 13.96 -16.84 -13.40
N ALA A 520 13.69 -17.13 -14.67
CA ALA A 520 12.67 -16.40 -15.41
C ALA A 520 11.95 -17.29 -16.42
N MET A 521 10.71 -16.96 -16.73
CA MET A 521 9.93 -17.57 -17.79
C MET A 521 8.97 -16.56 -18.39
N ARG A 522 8.91 -16.52 -19.73
CA ARG A 522 7.87 -15.80 -20.48
C ARG A 522 6.70 -16.73 -20.73
N ILE A 523 5.49 -16.24 -20.52
CA ILE A 523 4.24 -16.98 -20.62
C ILE A 523 3.31 -16.21 -21.56
N THR A 524 2.94 -16.87 -22.66
CA THR A 524 2.05 -16.34 -23.69
C THR A 524 0.72 -17.10 -23.77
N LYS A 525 0.66 -18.30 -23.17
CA LYS A 525 -0.48 -19.21 -23.21
C LYS A 525 -0.94 -19.62 -21.81
N VAL A 526 -2.25 -19.87 -21.67
CA VAL A 526 -2.87 -20.24 -20.39
C VAL A 526 -2.32 -21.56 -19.84
N GLU A 527 -2.04 -22.54 -20.71
CA GLU A 527 -1.51 -23.86 -20.36
C GLU A 527 -0.10 -23.81 -19.75
N ASP A 528 0.66 -22.74 -19.96
CA ASP A 528 2.00 -22.57 -19.39
C ASP A 528 2.01 -21.88 -18.01
N ILE A 529 0.85 -21.40 -17.53
CA ILE A 529 0.74 -20.74 -16.22
C ILE A 529 1.27 -21.64 -15.10
N GLU A 530 0.79 -22.88 -15.04
CA GLU A 530 1.18 -23.85 -14.01
C GLU A 530 2.70 -24.09 -14.01
N LYS A 531 3.30 -24.28 -15.18
CA LYS A 531 4.74 -24.48 -15.33
C LYS A 531 5.55 -23.30 -14.82
N GLY A 532 5.10 -22.06 -15.09
CA GLY A 532 5.73 -20.85 -14.56
C GLY A 532 5.69 -20.79 -13.04
N PHE A 533 4.56 -21.06 -12.43
CA PHE A 533 4.43 -21.07 -10.97
C PHE A 533 5.20 -22.22 -10.32
N GLN A 534 5.26 -23.40 -10.94
CA GLN A 534 6.09 -24.51 -10.49
C GLN A 534 7.59 -24.15 -10.50
N LEU A 535 8.08 -23.44 -11.53
CA LEU A 535 9.45 -22.89 -11.54
C LEU A 535 9.68 -21.99 -10.33
N ALA A 536 8.76 -21.08 -10.03
CA ALA A 536 8.84 -20.17 -8.91
C ALA A 536 8.73 -20.88 -7.54
N ASP A 537 7.98 -21.97 -7.45
CA ASP A 537 7.83 -22.73 -6.21
C ASP A 537 9.06 -23.61 -5.91
N THR A 538 9.78 -24.02 -6.93
CA THR A 538 10.99 -24.86 -6.77
C THR A 538 12.26 -24.06 -6.52
N PHE A 539 12.37 -22.83 -7.04
CA PHE A 539 13.55 -22.00 -6.87
C PHE A 539 13.48 -21.17 -5.58
N LYS A 540 14.33 -21.51 -4.59
CA LYS A 540 14.37 -20.86 -3.27
C LYS A 540 15.62 -20.00 -3.03
N ASN A 541 16.55 -19.96 -3.98
CA ASN A 541 17.82 -19.24 -3.82
C ASN A 541 17.81 -17.81 -4.38
N GLY A 542 16.63 -17.25 -4.66
CA GLY A 542 16.48 -15.91 -5.21
C GLY A 542 15.09 -15.73 -5.82
N PRO A 543 14.83 -14.59 -6.46
CA PRO A 543 13.55 -14.30 -7.09
C PRO A 543 13.34 -15.10 -8.37
N THR A 544 12.08 -15.30 -8.71
CA THR A 544 11.66 -15.81 -10.03
C THR A 544 10.82 -14.75 -10.73
N LEU A 545 11.15 -14.44 -11.98
CA LEU A 545 10.36 -13.56 -12.81
C LEU A 545 9.44 -14.40 -13.72
N LEU A 546 8.14 -14.08 -13.69
CA LEU A 546 7.14 -14.61 -14.61
C LEU A 546 6.58 -13.45 -15.44
N GLU A 547 6.93 -13.41 -16.72
CA GLU A 547 6.47 -12.40 -17.66
C GLU A 547 5.26 -12.91 -18.44
N PHE A 548 4.10 -12.31 -18.20
CA PHE A 548 2.84 -12.63 -18.87
C PHE A 548 2.56 -11.59 -19.95
N ILE A 549 2.54 -12.03 -21.21
CA ILE A 549 2.26 -11.16 -22.34
C ILE A 549 0.76 -11.07 -22.55
N ILE A 550 0.22 -9.86 -22.46
CA ILE A 550 -1.20 -9.60 -22.61
C ILE A 550 -1.46 -8.53 -23.69
N PRO A 551 -2.64 -8.54 -24.33
CA PRO A 551 -2.95 -7.54 -25.34
C PRO A 551 -2.88 -6.11 -24.81
N THR A 552 -2.36 -5.19 -25.63
CA THR A 552 -2.23 -3.77 -25.27
C THR A 552 -3.57 -3.15 -24.91
N GLU A 553 -4.62 -3.37 -25.72
CA GLU A 553 -5.92 -2.71 -25.56
C GLU A 553 -6.85 -3.41 -24.56
N LEU A 554 -6.36 -4.33 -23.74
CA LEU A 554 -7.12 -4.87 -22.62
C LEU A 554 -7.32 -3.79 -21.54
N ASN A 555 -8.58 -3.50 -21.21
CA ASN A 555 -8.95 -2.42 -20.31
C ASN A 555 -9.36 -2.91 -18.90
N VAL A 556 -9.19 -2.05 -17.92
CA VAL A 556 -9.75 -2.24 -16.56
C VAL A 556 -11.18 -1.72 -16.56
N LEU A 557 -12.14 -2.63 -16.46
CA LEU A 557 -13.57 -2.33 -16.41
C LEU A 557 -14.21 -3.09 -15.23
N PRO A 558 -15.30 -2.55 -14.62
CA PRO A 558 -15.95 -1.28 -14.87
C PRO A 558 -15.07 -0.06 -14.61
N MET A 559 -15.41 1.08 -15.21
CA MET A 559 -14.73 2.35 -14.99
C MET A 559 -15.72 3.51 -14.97
N VAL A 560 -15.60 4.41 -14.00
CA VAL A 560 -16.33 5.69 -13.95
C VAL A 560 -15.48 6.77 -14.61
N PRO A 561 -15.95 7.43 -15.69
CA PRO A 561 -15.22 8.53 -16.30
C PRO A 561 -15.02 9.71 -15.35
N ALA A 562 -13.93 10.45 -15.53
CA ALA A 562 -13.64 11.60 -14.69
C ALA A 562 -14.79 12.62 -14.65
N GLY A 563 -15.15 13.09 -13.46
CA GLY A 563 -16.24 14.04 -13.24
C GLY A 563 -17.65 13.47 -13.35
N LYS A 564 -17.81 12.17 -13.54
CA LYS A 564 -19.09 11.46 -13.58
C LYS A 564 -19.49 10.90 -12.22
N SER A 565 -20.80 10.63 -12.07
CA SER A 565 -21.35 9.90 -10.90
C SER A 565 -20.92 8.44 -10.91
N LEU A 566 -20.85 7.80 -9.74
CA LEU A 566 -20.57 6.37 -9.62
C LEU A 566 -21.60 5.49 -10.36
N SER A 567 -22.79 5.99 -10.60
CA SER A 567 -23.83 5.29 -11.41
C SER A 567 -23.60 5.39 -12.91
N GLU A 568 -22.74 6.32 -13.39
CA GLU A 568 -22.46 6.55 -14.82
C GLU A 568 -21.19 5.79 -15.25
N MET A 569 -21.08 4.51 -14.91
CA MET A 569 -19.90 3.71 -15.23
C MET A 569 -19.94 3.06 -16.61
N LEU A 570 -18.77 2.93 -17.22
CA LEU A 570 -18.56 2.12 -18.42
C LEU A 570 -18.38 0.66 -17.97
N LEU A 571 -19.24 -0.23 -18.49
CA LEU A 571 -19.22 -1.66 -18.13
C LEU A 571 -18.50 -2.51 -19.16
N LYS A 572 -18.50 -2.08 -20.42
CA LYS A 572 -17.82 -2.74 -21.55
C LYS A 572 -17.16 -1.66 -22.41
N ASP A 573 -16.14 -2.05 -23.16
CA ASP A 573 -15.57 -1.15 -24.16
C ASP A 573 -16.64 -0.71 -25.16
N LYS A 574 -16.60 0.56 -25.53
CA LYS A 574 -17.37 1.02 -26.69
C LYS A 574 -16.72 0.38 -27.92
N LYS A 575 -17.40 -0.57 -28.54
CA LYS A 575 -16.98 -1.11 -29.84
C LYS A 575 -16.96 -0.03 -30.91
#